data_a32aacfd0deac1f069ca0f51eab1dec1
#
_entry.id   a32aacfd0deac1f069ca0f51eab1dec1
#
_cell.length_a   1.000
_cell.length_b   1.000
_cell.length_c   1.000
_cell.angle_alpha   90.00
_cell.angle_beta   90.00
_cell.angle_gamma   90.00
#
_symmetry.space_group_name_H-M   'P 1'
#
loop_
_entity.id
_entity.type
_entity.pdbx_description
1 polymer ?
#
loop_
_entity_poly.entity_id
_entity_poly.type
_entity_poly.pdbx_seq_one_letter_code
_entity_poly.pdbx_strand_id
1 'polypeptide(L)'
;MLIGLISDTHIPDRARVIPQNVLDAFQDVDLIIHAGDLTSLEVVEELEKIAPVMAVQGNMDRANGINLPKAKTIEAEGLKIGVVHGEVYPRADTQQLVYLAKELGADILVSGHSHQPKIEQTDGVLLINPGSPIVPRLADRTVMLLEINNKEVDVEIVKIGAPVCSALDFDKFKRDWNGKQMASGKTSWSIL
;
A
#
# COMPACT_ATOMS: atom_id res chain seq x y z
N MET A 1 10.36 0.87 13.94
CA MET A 1 10.41 0.08 12.70
C MET A 1 9.75 0.86 11.58
N LEU A 2 10.45 1.04 10.45
CA LEU A 2 9.92 1.73 9.26
C LEU A 2 9.64 0.72 8.15
N ILE A 3 8.42 0.70 7.61
CA ILE A 3 7.98 -0.29 6.64
C ILE A 3 7.50 0.41 5.36
N GLY A 4 8.05 0.02 4.21
CA GLY A 4 7.56 0.43 2.90
C GLY A 4 6.35 -0.40 2.47
N LEU A 5 5.24 0.25 2.13
CA LEU A 5 4.02 -0.42 1.67
C LEU A 5 3.78 -0.14 0.19
N ILE A 6 3.60 -1.20 -0.59
CA ILE A 6 3.36 -1.13 -2.04
C ILE A 6 2.37 -2.22 -2.45
N SER A 7 1.58 -1.99 -3.50
CA SER A 7 0.72 -3.00 -4.12
C SER A 7 0.45 -2.68 -5.59
N ASP A 8 -0.11 -3.64 -6.30
CA ASP A 8 -0.67 -3.46 -7.65
C ASP A 8 0.35 -2.84 -8.62
N THR A 9 1.58 -3.38 -8.63
CA THR A 9 2.66 -2.93 -9.52
C THR A 9 2.45 -3.37 -10.97
N HIS A 10 1.88 -4.55 -11.19
CA HIS A 10 1.58 -5.08 -12.53
C HIS A 10 2.76 -4.98 -13.50
N ILE A 11 3.97 -5.34 -13.07
CA ILE A 11 5.17 -5.41 -13.89
C ILE A 11 5.38 -6.89 -14.33
N PRO A 12 5.57 -7.17 -15.61
CA PRO A 12 5.82 -6.25 -16.73
C PRO A 12 4.56 -5.76 -17.47
N ASP A 13 3.36 -6.15 -17.07
CA ASP A 13 2.11 -5.96 -17.84
C ASP A 13 1.77 -4.47 -18.08
N ARG A 14 2.08 -3.59 -17.13
CA ARG A 14 1.70 -2.17 -17.16
C ARG A 14 2.90 -1.21 -17.12
N ALA A 15 4.06 -1.69 -16.69
CA ALA A 15 5.31 -0.96 -16.72
C ALA A 15 6.46 -1.94 -16.88
N ARG A 16 7.62 -1.48 -17.32
CA ARG A 16 8.80 -2.35 -17.51
C ARG A 16 9.62 -2.53 -16.25
N VAL A 17 9.63 -1.51 -15.39
CA VAL A 17 10.46 -1.43 -14.19
C VAL A 17 9.70 -0.70 -13.08
N ILE A 18 10.14 -0.90 -11.84
CA ILE A 18 9.68 -0.10 -10.70
C ILE A 18 10.16 1.35 -10.90
N PRO A 19 9.29 2.36 -10.74
CA PRO A 19 9.70 3.75 -10.83
C PRO A 19 10.81 4.09 -9.84
N GLN A 20 11.82 4.87 -10.26
CA GLN A 20 12.97 5.21 -9.39
C GLN A 20 12.56 5.88 -8.09
N ASN A 21 11.58 6.76 -8.13
CA ASN A 21 11.07 7.45 -6.93
C ASN A 21 10.36 6.51 -5.92
N VAL A 22 9.93 5.30 -6.31
CA VAL A 22 9.53 4.25 -5.35
C VAL A 22 10.75 3.71 -4.63
N LEU A 23 11.82 3.40 -5.38
CA LEU A 23 13.08 2.90 -4.81
C LEU A 23 13.70 3.94 -3.88
N ASP A 24 13.68 5.22 -4.29
CA ASP A 24 14.16 6.34 -3.48
C ASP A 24 13.36 6.50 -2.17
N ALA A 25 12.03 6.33 -2.24
CA ALA A 25 11.17 6.41 -1.05
C ALA A 25 11.41 5.28 -0.05
N PHE A 26 11.94 4.14 -0.50
CA PHE A 26 12.14 2.96 0.33
C PHE A 26 13.60 2.77 0.79
N GLN A 27 14.52 3.72 0.53
CA GLN A 27 15.96 3.55 0.82
C GLN A 27 16.26 3.22 2.30
N ASP A 28 15.47 3.76 3.22
CA ASP A 28 15.74 3.65 4.67
C ASP A 28 14.74 2.73 5.40
N VAL A 29 13.93 1.93 4.67
CA VAL A 29 12.95 1.05 5.32
C VAL A 29 13.60 -0.25 5.83
N ASP A 30 13.07 -0.75 6.94
CA ASP A 30 13.50 -2.01 7.55
C ASP A 30 12.89 -3.24 6.85
N LEU A 31 11.72 -3.06 6.22
CA LEU A 31 10.93 -4.10 5.55
C LEU A 31 10.11 -3.48 4.45
N ILE A 32 9.88 -4.22 3.37
CA ILE A 32 8.91 -3.85 2.34
C ILE A 32 7.77 -4.88 2.35
N ILE A 33 6.53 -4.40 2.37
CA ILE A 33 5.33 -5.23 2.24
C ILE A 33 4.69 -4.97 0.88
N HIS A 34 4.58 -6.02 0.06
CA HIS A 34 3.86 -5.98 -1.22
C HIS A 34 2.53 -6.72 -1.11
N ALA A 35 1.42 -5.98 -1.17
CA ALA A 35 0.07 -6.51 -0.98
C ALA A 35 -0.55 -7.12 -2.25
N GLY A 36 0.27 -7.75 -3.11
CA GLY A 36 -0.17 -8.55 -4.27
C GLY A 36 -0.30 -7.79 -5.58
N ASP A 37 -0.59 -8.55 -6.65
CA ASP A 37 -0.62 -8.12 -8.04
C ASP A 37 0.74 -7.52 -8.49
N LEU A 38 1.82 -8.32 -8.27
CA LEU A 38 3.15 -8.04 -8.79
C LEU A 38 3.22 -8.28 -10.30
N THR A 39 2.69 -9.44 -10.73
CA THR A 39 2.70 -10.08 -12.07
C THR A 39 4.07 -10.61 -12.54
N SER A 40 5.17 -10.37 -11.80
CA SER A 40 6.47 -11.05 -11.93
C SER A 40 7.20 -11.10 -10.60
N LEU A 41 7.92 -12.18 -10.30
CA LEU A 41 8.80 -12.29 -9.13
C LEU A 41 10.03 -11.38 -9.21
N GLU A 42 10.40 -10.89 -10.40
CA GLU A 42 11.46 -9.90 -10.58
C GLU A 42 11.18 -8.61 -9.78
N VAL A 43 9.90 -8.28 -9.53
CA VAL A 43 9.52 -7.16 -8.65
C VAL A 43 10.02 -7.37 -7.23
N VAL A 44 9.91 -8.60 -6.71
CA VAL A 44 10.40 -8.95 -5.37
C VAL A 44 11.93 -8.84 -5.36
N GLU A 45 12.60 -9.45 -6.34
CA GLU A 45 14.08 -9.43 -6.45
C GLU A 45 14.62 -8.00 -6.53
N GLU A 46 13.91 -7.10 -7.23
CA GLU A 46 14.33 -5.69 -7.32
C GLU A 46 14.16 -4.95 -5.97
N LEU A 47 13.05 -5.17 -5.28
CA LEU A 47 12.79 -4.57 -3.97
C LEU A 47 13.72 -5.16 -2.88
N GLU A 48 14.09 -6.44 -2.96
CA GLU A 48 15.01 -7.11 -2.03
C GLU A 48 16.44 -6.53 -2.06
N LYS A 49 16.79 -5.77 -3.09
CA LYS A 49 18.07 -5.03 -3.12
C LYS A 49 18.10 -3.88 -2.11
N ILE A 50 16.94 -3.46 -1.61
CA ILE A 50 16.79 -2.37 -0.65
C ILE A 50 16.58 -2.92 0.75
N ALA A 51 15.55 -3.75 0.96
CA ALA A 51 15.19 -4.33 2.25
C ALA A 51 14.50 -5.67 2.06
N PRO A 52 14.41 -6.53 3.10
CA PRO A 52 13.62 -7.76 3.04
C PRO A 52 12.20 -7.50 2.54
N VAL A 53 11.64 -8.43 1.73
CA VAL A 53 10.30 -8.28 1.14
C VAL A 53 9.35 -9.34 1.67
N MET A 54 8.19 -8.89 2.13
CA MET A 54 7.04 -9.74 2.40
C MET A 54 5.98 -9.50 1.32
N ALA A 55 5.72 -10.51 0.48
CA ALA A 55 4.69 -10.42 -0.55
C ALA A 55 3.57 -11.44 -0.34
N VAL A 56 2.34 -11.09 -0.75
CA VAL A 56 1.19 -11.98 -0.84
C VAL A 56 0.70 -12.07 -2.29
N GLN A 57 -0.09 -13.12 -2.58
CA GLN A 57 -0.64 -13.36 -3.91
C GLN A 57 -1.85 -12.48 -4.17
N GLY A 58 -1.87 -11.77 -5.30
CA GLY A 58 -3.07 -11.14 -5.85
C GLY A 58 -3.74 -11.99 -6.94
N ASN A 59 -4.86 -11.49 -7.45
CA ASN A 59 -5.60 -12.20 -8.49
C ASN A 59 -4.85 -12.25 -9.84
N MET A 60 -4.08 -11.23 -10.16
CA MET A 60 -3.27 -11.23 -11.39
C MET A 60 -2.02 -12.10 -11.24
N ASP A 61 -1.45 -12.22 -10.05
CA ASP A 61 -0.36 -13.16 -9.76
C ASP A 61 -0.82 -14.58 -10.00
N ARG A 62 -2.00 -14.95 -9.47
CA ARG A 62 -2.61 -16.26 -9.68
C ARG A 62 -2.88 -16.53 -11.16
N ALA A 63 -3.37 -15.54 -11.90
CA ALA A 63 -3.61 -15.65 -13.35
C ALA A 63 -2.31 -15.88 -14.14
N ASN A 64 -1.19 -15.32 -13.65
CA ASN A 64 0.15 -15.48 -14.24
C ASN A 64 0.92 -16.71 -13.70
N GLY A 65 0.28 -17.55 -12.87
CA GLY A 65 0.90 -18.76 -12.32
C GLY A 65 1.91 -18.51 -11.21
N ILE A 66 1.95 -17.31 -10.63
CA ILE A 66 2.80 -16.97 -9.49
C ILE A 66 2.14 -17.49 -8.22
N ASN A 67 2.83 -18.36 -7.51
CA ASN A 67 2.33 -18.98 -6.29
C ASN A 67 2.96 -18.35 -5.06
N LEU A 68 2.26 -17.38 -4.45
CA LEU A 68 2.57 -16.76 -3.18
C LEU A 68 1.47 -17.07 -2.15
N PRO A 69 1.74 -16.93 -0.84
CA PRO A 69 0.71 -17.03 0.18
C PRO A 69 -0.41 -16.00 -0.04
N LYS A 70 -1.68 -16.39 0.16
CA LYS A 70 -2.83 -15.47 0.05
C LYS A 70 -2.89 -14.45 1.17
N ALA A 71 -2.36 -14.82 2.33
CA ALA A 71 -2.25 -13.95 3.51
C ALA A 71 -0.95 -14.24 4.24
N LYS A 72 -0.39 -13.22 4.86
CA LYS A 72 0.73 -13.32 5.80
C LYS A 72 0.47 -12.44 7.01
N THR A 73 1.13 -12.75 8.12
CA THR A 73 1.15 -11.90 9.29
C THR A 73 2.57 -11.71 9.80
N ILE A 74 2.85 -10.55 10.40
CA ILE A 74 4.10 -10.23 11.07
C ILE A 74 3.80 -9.46 12.35
N GLU A 75 4.63 -9.64 13.35
CA GLU A 75 4.62 -8.82 14.57
C GLU A 75 5.70 -7.74 14.48
N ALA A 76 5.32 -6.50 14.71
CA ALA A 76 6.19 -5.34 14.70
C ALA A 76 5.87 -4.44 15.90
N GLU A 77 6.86 -4.18 16.77
CA GLU A 77 6.75 -3.29 17.93
C GLU A 77 5.49 -3.56 18.81
N GLY A 78 5.12 -4.85 18.94
CA GLY A 78 3.97 -5.27 19.75
C GLY A 78 2.60 -5.09 19.08
N LEU A 79 2.56 -4.82 17.77
CA LEU A 79 1.38 -4.83 16.92
C LEU A 79 1.48 -5.97 15.91
N LYS A 80 0.34 -6.56 15.56
CA LYS A 80 0.25 -7.58 14.52
C LYS A 80 -0.27 -6.99 13.23
N ILE A 81 0.54 -7.09 12.19
CA ILE A 81 0.20 -6.64 10.82
C ILE A 81 -0.25 -7.86 10.02
N GLY A 82 -1.47 -7.81 9.50
CA GLY A 82 -1.98 -8.74 8.51
C GLY A 82 -1.79 -8.17 7.11
N VAL A 83 -1.44 -9.02 6.15
CA VAL A 83 -1.27 -8.64 4.74
C VAL A 83 -2.11 -9.57 3.88
N VAL A 84 -2.98 -9.01 3.06
CA VAL A 84 -3.82 -9.69 2.08
C VAL A 84 -3.89 -8.88 0.81
N HIS A 85 -4.24 -9.48 -0.33
CA HIS A 85 -4.53 -8.65 -1.50
C HIS A 85 -5.88 -7.92 -1.39
N GLY A 86 -6.85 -8.52 -0.70
CA GLY A 86 -8.13 -7.87 -0.42
C GLY A 86 -9.12 -7.94 -1.59
N GLU A 87 -9.23 -9.11 -2.21
CA GLU A 87 -10.22 -9.40 -3.27
C GLU A 87 -11.66 -9.47 -2.70
N VAL A 88 -12.14 -8.39 -2.08
CA VAL A 88 -13.48 -8.28 -1.52
C VAL A 88 -14.45 -7.62 -2.50
N TYR A 89 -15.75 -7.90 -2.37
CA TYR A 89 -16.79 -7.30 -3.20
C TYR A 89 -17.91 -6.70 -2.34
N PRO A 90 -18.28 -5.42 -2.56
CA PRO A 90 -17.65 -4.44 -3.47
C PRO A 90 -16.16 -4.23 -3.18
N ARG A 91 -15.40 -3.75 -4.18
CA ARG A 91 -13.97 -3.47 -3.97
C ARG A 91 -13.75 -2.49 -2.83
N ALA A 92 -12.76 -2.79 -1.99
CA ALA A 92 -12.42 -2.01 -0.80
C ALA A 92 -13.57 -1.91 0.22
N ASP A 93 -14.48 -2.89 0.25
CA ASP A 93 -15.52 -2.96 1.28
C ASP A 93 -14.88 -3.02 2.67
N THR A 94 -15.11 -1.98 3.45
CA THR A 94 -14.49 -1.80 4.77
C THR A 94 -14.84 -2.94 5.72
N GLN A 95 -16.13 -3.36 5.74
CA GLN A 95 -16.59 -4.39 6.66
C GLN A 95 -15.96 -5.76 6.39
N GLN A 96 -15.83 -6.14 5.12
CA GLN A 96 -15.18 -7.39 4.75
C GLN A 96 -13.68 -7.36 5.04
N LEU A 97 -13.00 -6.21 4.84
CA LEU A 97 -11.60 -6.05 5.22
C LEU A 97 -11.41 -6.14 6.73
N VAL A 98 -12.32 -5.57 7.54
CA VAL A 98 -12.31 -5.73 9.01
C VAL A 98 -12.46 -7.19 9.40
N TYR A 99 -13.35 -7.95 8.75
CA TYR A 99 -13.48 -9.39 9.03
C TYR A 99 -12.19 -10.16 8.73
N LEU A 100 -11.53 -9.87 7.60
CA LEU A 100 -10.24 -10.48 7.28
C LEU A 100 -9.17 -10.12 8.32
N ALA A 101 -9.12 -8.88 8.78
CA ALA A 101 -8.19 -8.47 9.84
C ALA A 101 -8.44 -9.23 11.14
N LYS A 102 -9.70 -9.34 11.56
CA LYS A 102 -10.11 -10.08 12.76
C LYS A 102 -9.81 -11.57 12.65
N GLU A 103 -10.01 -12.19 11.48
CA GLU A 103 -9.66 -13.58 11.23
C GLU A 103 -8.16 -13.83 11.37
N LEU A 104 -7.33 -12.88 10.91
CA LEU A 104 -5.88 -12.92 11.07
C LEU A 104 -5.41 -12.52 12.50
N GLY A 105 -6.30 -11.98 13.31
CA GLY A 105 -5.98 -11.39 14.61
C GLY A 105 -5.04 -10.17 14.47
N ALA A 106 -5.21 -9.39 13.41
CA ALA A 106 -4.36 -8.27 13.07
C ALA A 106 -4.90 -6.94 13.63
N ASP A 107 -4.01 -6.13 14.18
CA ASP A 107 -4.27 -4.75 14.61
C ASP A 107 -4.25 -3.80 13.40
N ILE A 108 -3.39 -4.12 12.41
CA ILE A 108 -3.23 -3.39 11.15
C ILE A 108 -3.45 -4.36 10.00
N LEU A 109 -4.29 -4.01 9.02
CA LEU A 109 -4.44 -4.77 7.78
C LEU A 109 -3.92 -3.96 6.60
N VAL A 110 -2.91 -4.49 5.92
CA VAL A 110 -2.43 -3.96 4.64
C VAL A 110 -3.08 -4.72 3.50
N SER A 111 -3.70 -4.00 2.57
CA SER A 111 -4.38 -4.57 1.40
C SER A 111 -4.09 -3.78 0.13
N GLY A 112 -4.38 -4.36 -1.05
CA GLY A 112 -4.27 -3.74 -2.37
C GLY A 112 -5.60 -3.77 -3.12
N HIS A 113 -5.58 -4.26 -4.38
CA HIS A 113 -6.70 -4.56 -5.27
C HIS A 113 -7.54 -3.37 -5.74
N SER A 114 -7.81 -2.39 -4.89
CA SER A 114 -8.60 -1.22 -5.30
C SER A 114 -7.81 -0.24 -6.16
N HIS A 115 -6.48 -0.25 -6.05
CA HIS A 115 -5.54 0.72 -6.64
C HIS A 115 -5.79 2.16 -6.15
N GLN A 116 -6.46 2.33 -5.01
CA GLN A 116 -6.76 3.61 -4.40
C GLN A 116 -6.12 3.67 -3.01
N PRO A 117 -5.32 4.70 -2.71
CA PRO A 117 -4.76 4.87 -1.38
C PRO A 117 -5.86 5.09 -0.35
N LYS A 118 -5.78 4.36 0.76
CA LYS A 118 -6.75 4.45 1.84
C LYS A 118 -6.07 4.23 3.18
N ILE A 119 -6.43 5.05 4.17
CA ILE A 119 -6.11 4.85 5.58
C ILE A 119 -7.42 5.05 6.33
N GLU A 120 -7.87 4.04 7.05
CA GLU A 120 -9.12 4.09 7.80
C GLU A 120 -8.99 3.27 9.08
N GLN A 121 -9.30 3.90 10.22
CA GLN A 121 -9.40 3.20 11.50
C GLN A 121 -10.87 2.91 11.80
N THR A 122 -11.21 1.65 11.98
CA THR A 122 -12.57 1.21 12.28
C THR A 122 -12.55 -0.10 13.04
N ASP A 123 -13.49 -0.28 13.99
CA ASP A 123 -13.66 -1.50 14.78
C ASP A 123 -12.38 -2.00 15.47
N GLY A 124 -11.49 -1.08 15.86
CA GLY A 124 -10.21 -1.40 16.50
C GLY A 124 -9.12 -1.87 15.55
N VAL A 125 -9.34 -1.81 14.24
CA VAL A 125 -8.37 -2.17 13.19
C VAL A 125 -7.97 -0.96 12.37
N LEU A 126 -6.69 -0.82 12.06
CA LEU A 126 -6.20 0.15 11.08
C LEU A 126 -6.10 -0.52 9.70
N LEU A 127 -6.94 -0.10 8.76
CA LEU A 127 -6.93 -0.55 7.39
C LEU A 127 -6.06 0.37 6.53
N ILE A 128 -5.08 -0.20 5.82
CA ILE A 128 -4.15 0.54 4.97
C ILE A 128 -4.16 -0.07 3.57
N ASN A 129 -4.30 0.79 2.56
CA ASN A 129 -4.07 0.41 1.17
C ASN A 129 -3.10 1.43 0.57
N PRO A 130 -1.91 1.03 0.11
CA PRO A 130 -0.91 1.96 -0.43
C PRO A 130 -1.29 2.54 -1.81
N GLY A 131 -2.37 2.07 -2.42
CA GLY A 131 -2.72 2.40 -3.80
C GLY A 131 -1.86 1.63 -4.80
N SER A 132 -1.57 2.26 -5.92
CA SER A 132 -0.69 1.68 -6.94
C SER A 132 0.28 2.75 -7.45
N PRO A 133 1.60 2.46 -7.54
CA PRO A 133 2.57 3.39 -8.10
C PRO A 133 2.52 3.46 -9.63
N ILE A 134 1.79 2.54 -10.30
CA ILE A 134 1.80 2.41 -11.76
C ILE A 134 0.41 2.61 -12.38
N VAL A 135 -0.61 1.95 -11.82
CA VAL A 135 -1.98 1.94 -12.39
C VAL A 135 -3.03 2.38 -11.37
N PRO A 136 -2.92 3.58 -10.79
CA PRO A 136 -3.91 4.07 -9.84
C PRO A 136 -5.29 4.18 -10.50
N ARG A 137 -6.33 4.08 -9.68
CA ARG A 137 -7.73 4.26 -10.11
C ARG A 137 -8.33 5.47 -9.44
N LEU A 138 -8.61 6.52 -10.22
CA LEU A 138 -9.16 7.78 -9.72
C LEU A 138 -8.35 8.36 -8.54
N ALA A 139 -7.04 8.18 -8.56
CA ALA A 139 -6.12 8.58 -7.50
C ALA A 139 -4.75 8.93 -8.09
N ASP A 140 -3.88 9.55 -7.28
CA ASP A 140 -2.47 9.71 -7.58
C ASP A 140 -1.74 8.36 -7.56
N ARG A 141 -0.57 8.30 -8.18
CA ARG A 141 0.36 7.18 -8.02
C ARG A 141 1.01 7.27 -6.65
N THR A 142 0.85 6.23 -5.84
CA THR A 142 1.28 6.26 -4.45
C THR A 142 1.96 4.96 -4.01
N VAL A 143 2.80 5.10 -3.00
CA VAL A 143 3.21 4.09 -2.03
C VAL A 143 3.00 4.69 -0.65
N MET A 144 3.20 3.92 0.43
CA MET A 144 3.11 4.44 1.79
C MET A 144 4.32 4.05 2.61
N LEU A 145 4.63 4.86 3.62
CA LEU A 145 5.55 4.54 4.69
C LEU A 145 4.76 4.36 5.98
N LEU A 146 4.97 3.24 6.62
CA LEU A 146 4.38 2.88 7.91
C LEU A 146 5.49 2.87 8.96
N GLU A 147 5.46 3.83 9.87
CA GLU A 147 6.37 3.89 11.00
C GLU A 147 5.66 3.38 12.27
N ILE A 148 6.27 2.42 12.95
CA ILE A 148 5.76 1.91 14.22
C ILE A 148 6.83 2.08 15.28
N ASN A 149 6.46 2.73 16.39
CA ASN A 149 7.33 2.97 17.53
C ASN A 149 6.55 2.78 18.83
N ASN A 150 6.86 1.71 19.59
CA ASN A 150 6.17 1.41 20.85
C ASN A 150 4.63 1.44 20.76
N LYS A 151 4.06 0.81 19.71
CA LYS A 151 2.62 0.79 19.36
C LYS A 151 2.03 2.12 18.88
N GLU A 152 2.81 3.19 18.82
CA GLU A 152 2.41 4.38 18.09
C GLU A 152 2.63 4.14 16.59
N VAL A 153 1.65 4.52 15.78
CA VAL A 153 1.63 4.25 14.34
C VAL A 153 1.49 5.55 13.57
N ASP A 154 2.46 5.82 12.71
CA ASP A 154 2.41 6.91 11.74
C ASP A 154 2.37 6.35 10.33
N VAL A 155 1.46 6.86 9.50
CA VAL A 155 1.34 6.47 8.09
C VAL A 155 1.47 7.69 7.21
N GLU A 156 2.42 7.63 6.27
CA GLU A 156 2.66 8.68 5.29
C GLU A 156 2.31 8.18 3.88
N ILE A 157 1.50 8.95 3.15
CA ILE A 157 1.23 8.70 1.73
C ILE A 157 2.30 9.41 0.90
N VAL A 158 3.12 8.62 0.20
CA VAL A 158 4.17 9.13 -0.68
C VAL A 158 3.65 9.18 -2.12
N LYS A 159 3.51 10.37 -2.69
CA LYS A 159 3.12 10.54 -4.09
C LYS A 159 4.30 10.22 -5.00
N ILE A 160 4.14 9.21 -5.85
CA ILE A 160 5.14 8.77 -6.84
C ILE A 160 4.96 9.49 -8.19
N GLY A 161 3.79 10.00 -8.46
CA GLY A 161 3.51 10.72 -9.69
C GLY A 161 2.06 11.15 -9.82
N ALA A 162 1.78 11.90 -10.88
CA ALA A 162 0.43 12.36 -11.20
C ALA A 162 -0.50 11.18 -11.55
N PRO A 163 -1.83 11.37 -11.42
CA PRO A 163 -2.80 10.38 -11.87
C PRO A 163 -2.64 10.08 -13.36
N VAL A 164 -3.01 8.87 -13.77
CA VAL A 164 -2.93 8.43 -15.19
C VAL A 164 -3.82 9.30 -16.09
N CYS A 165 -4.93 9.80 -15.55
CA CYS A 165 -5.83 10.72 -16.25
C CYS A 165 -5.63 12.14 -15.72
N SER A 166 -5.14 13.06 -16.55
CA SER A 166 -4.92 14.47 -16.20
C SER A 166 -6.21 15.21 -15.80
N ALA A 167 -7.38 14.71 -16.19
CA ALA A 167 -8.67 15.23 -15.73
C ALA A 167 -8.93 14.98 -14.23
N LEU A 168 -8.15 14.10 -13.60
CA LEU A 168 -8.23 13.77 -12.18
C LEU A 168 -7.14 14.46 -11.34
N ASP A 169 -6.34 15.33 -11.96
CA ASP A 169 -5.37 16.17 -11.24
C ASP A 169 -6.10 17.29 -10.48
N PHE A 170 -6.70 16.90 -9.34
CA PHE A 170 -7.40 17.83 -8.46
C PHE A 170 -6.48 18.92 -7.86
N ASP A 171 -5.17 18.69 -7.79
CA ASP A 171 -4.21 19.70 -7.32
C ASP A 171 -4.06 20.83 -8.34
N LYS A 172 -4.31 20.56 -9.62
CA LYS A 172 -4.37 21.58 -10.67
C LYS A 172 -5.60 22.49 -10.49
N PHE A 173 -6.75 21.92 -10.13
CA PHE A 173 -7.97 22.69 -9.85
C PHE A 173 -7.87 23.47 -8.52
N LYS A 174 -7.22 22.92 -7.49
CA LYS A 174 -7.01 23.61 -6.21
C LYS A 174 -6.08 24.82 -6.33
N ARG A 175 -5.08 24.76 -7.21
CA ARG A 175 -4.17 25.90 -7.47
C ARG A 175 -4.89 27.08 -8.13
N ASP A 176 -5.88 26.79 -8.98
CA ASP A 176 -6.64 27.83 -9.68
C ASP A 176 -7.69 28.52 -8.79
N TRP A 177 -8.14 27.87 -7.69
CA TRP A 177 -9.17 28.44 -6.85
C TRP A 177 -8.68 29.18 -5.59
N ASN A 178 -7.59 28.80 -4.93
CA ASN A 178 -7.23 29.40 -3.62
C ASN A 178 -5.78 29.81 -3.40
N GLY A 179 -4.84 29.57 -4.30
CA GLY A 179 -3.44 30.02 -4.17
C GLY A 179 -2.68 29.50 -2.94
N LYS A 180 -3.23 28.57 -2.16
CA LYS A 180 -2.59 28.01 -0.98
C LYS A 180 -2.39 26.50 -1.13
N GLN A 181 -1.11 26.07 -1.06
CA GLN A 181 -0.74 24.66 -0.92
C GLN A 181 -1.27 24.11 0.41
N MET A 182 -2.02 23.00 0.36
CA MET A 182 -2.19 22.15 1.53
C MET A 182 -0.95 21.27 1.66
N ALA A 183 -0.29 21.34 2.80
CA ALA A 183 0.90 20.55 3.12
C ALA A 183 0.57 19.04 3.10
N SER A 184 1.51 18.23 2.59
CA SER A 184 1.53 16.78 2.82
C SER A 184 1.56 16.54 4.32
N GLY A 185 0.49 15.99 4.89
CA GLY A 185 0.37 15.75 6.33
C GLY A 185 0.69 14.31 6.66
N LYS A 186 1.64 14.09 7.58
CA LYS A 186 1.71 12.82 8.34
C LYS A 186 0.44 12.71 9.18
N THR A 187 -0.16 11.53 9.21
CA THR A 187 -1.34 11.25 10.05
C THR A 187 -0.92 10.23 11.10
N SER A 188 -0.98 10.62 12.39
CA SER A 188 -0.63 9.77 13.51
C SER A 188 -1.87 9.06 14.08
N TRP A 189 -1.73 7.81 14.44
CA TRP A 189 -2.80 6.96 14.96
C TRP A 189 -2.34 6.28 16.25
N SER A 190 -3.17 6.30 17.29
CA SER A 190 -2.98 5.48 18.49
C SER A 190 -3.93 4.29 18.42
N ILE A 191 -3.38 3.08 18.44
CA ILE A 191 -4.17 1.84 18.55
C ILE A 191 -4.28 1.56 20.06
N LEU A 192 -5.46 1.75 20.62
CA LEU A 192 -5.80 1.48 22.03
C LEU A 192 -6.30 0.05 22.19
#